data_88769c6fb5fcbeedd6af0e88e3629b4b
#
_entry.id   88769c6fb5fcbeedd6af0e88e3629b4b
#
_cell.length_a   1.000
_cell.length_b   1.000
_cell.length_c   1.000
_cell.angle_alpha   90.00
_cell.angle_beta   90.00
_cell.angle_gamma   90.00
#
_symmetry.space_group_name_H-M   'P 1'
#
loop_
_entity.id
_entity.type
_entity.pdbx_description
1 polymer ?
#
loop_
_entity_poly.entity_id
_entity_poly.type
_entity_poly.pdbx_seq_one_letter_code
_entity_poly.pdbx_strand_id
1 'polypeptide(L)'
;MENEQEKEFSQEPMQPIENTSSTEENQDINFNSRIPLDELKAAVTQLKDNLSKVIVGQKDFVELLIVGLLADGHVLIEGVPGIAKTVTAKLFAKSIETEFSRIQFTPDL
;
A
#
# COMPACT_ATOMS: atom_id res chain seq x y z
N MET A 1 12.33 -34.48 71.72
CA MET A 1 12.16 -33.03 71.82
C MET A 1 12.46 -32.46 70.43
N GLU A 2 11.46 -32.49 69.64
CA GLU A 2 11.53 -32.03 68.26
C GLU A 2 10.90 -30.66 68.18
N ASN A 3 11.75 -29.69 67.89
CA ASN A 3 11.29 -28.32 67.60
C ASN A 3 11.02 -28.21 66.11
N GLU A 4 9.78 -28.49 65.77
CA GLU A 4 9.26 -28.14 64.47
C GLU A 4 9.01 -26.62 64.44
N GLN A 5 9.98 -25.92 63.90
CA GLN A 5 9.77 -24.52 63.50
C GLN A 5 8.95 -24.54 62.22
N GLU A 6 7.65 -24.40 62.36
CA GLU A 6 6.81 -24.00 61.29
C GLU A 6 7.26 -22.63 60.75
N LYS A 7 7.92 -22.67 59.61
CA LYS A 7 8.13 -21.45 58.84
C LYS A 7 6.77 -21.02 58.30
N GLU A 8 6.19 -20.09 59.01
CA GLU A 8 5.07 -19.31 58.46
C GLU A 8 5.55 -18.70 57.13
N PHE A 9 5.07 -19.25 56.06
CA PHE A 9 5.10 -18.60 54.76
C PHE A 9 4.16 -17.41 54.87
N SER A 10 4.69 -16.27 55.26
CA SER A 10 3.98 -15.02 55.10
C SER A 10 3.80 -14.75 53.60
N GLN A 11 2.63 -15.11 53.14
CA GLN A 11 2.20 -14.66 51.82
C GLN A 11 2.13 -13.13 51.88
N GLU A 12 3.12 -12.50 51.25
CA GLU A 12 3.00 -11.09 50.95
C GLU A 12 1.71 -10.90 50.14
N PRO A 13 0.80 -10.01 50.57
CA PRO A 13 -0.36 -9.73 49.78
C PRO A 13 0.13 -9.28 48.40
N MET A 14 -0.22 -10.02 47.38
CA MET A 14 -0.06 -9.58 46.01
C MET A 14 -0.70 -8.20 45.94
N GLN A 15 0.11 -7.18 45.82
CA GLN A 15 -0.38 -5.87 45.45
C GLN A 15 -1.16 -6.04 44.15
N PRO A 16 -2.40 -5.53 44.06
CA PRO A 16 -3.07 -5.53 42.80
C PRO A 16 -2.10 -4.90 41.81
N ILE A 17 -1.80 -5.64 40.75
CA ILE A 17 -1.12 -5.08 39.60
C ILE A 17 -1.99 -3.88 39.25
N GLU A 18 -1.59 -2.69 39.72
CA GLU A 18 -2.11 -1.50 39.09
C GLU A 18 -1.86 -1.75 37.62
N ASN A 19 -2.94 -2.01 36.90
CA ASN A 19 -2.91 -1.75 35.48
C ASN A 19 -2.42 -0.31 35.39
N THR A 20 -1.10 -0.17 35.34
CA THR A 20 -0.59 0.90 34.56
C THR A 20 -1.27 0.66 33.23
N SER A 21 -2.45 1.28 33.09
CA SER A 21 -2.88 1.65 31.78
C SER A 21 -1.61 2.25 31.19
N SER A 22 -0.84 1.37 30.52
CA SER A 22 -0.01 1.85 29.47
C SER A 22 -1.00 2.74 28.74
N THR A 23 -0.87 4.01 29.01
CA THR A 23 -1.27 5.02 28.10
C THR A 23 -0.61 4.51 26.85
N GLU A 24 -1.30 3.64 26.12
CA GLU A 24 -1.10 3.57 24.71
C GLU A 24 -1.15 5.04 24.37
N GLU A 25 0.02 5.64 24.29
CA GLU A 25 0.18 6.78 23.46
C GLU A 25 -0.39 6.23 22.14
N ASN A 26 -1.69 6.44 21.99
CA ASN A 26 -2.26 6.58 20.70
C ASN A 26 -1.37 7.66 20.11
N GLN A 27 -0.26 7.21 19.53
CA GLN A 27 0.39 7.97 18.51
C GLN A 27 -0.76 8.21 17.57
N ASP A 28 -1.42 9.33 17.79
CA ASP A 28 -2.36 9.84 16.82
C ASP A 28 -1.58 9.80 15.53
N ILE A 29 -1.77 8.69 14.81
CA ILE A 29 -1.18 8.52 13.50
C ILE A 29 -1.75 9.71 12.78
N ASN A 30 -0.94 10.74 12.66
CA ASN A 30 -1.38 12.00 12.14
C ASN A 30 -1.72 11.80 10.67
N PHE A 31 -2.94 11.36 10.41
CA PHE A 31 -3.47 11.15 9.08
C PHE A 31 -3.43 12.43 8.24
N ASN A 32 -3.21 13.57 8.86
CA ASN A 32 -3.04 14.86 8.19
C ASN A 32 -1.73 14.97 7.40
N SER A 33 -0.74 14.12 7.67
CA SER A 33 0.49 14.06 6.87
C SER A 33 0.39 13.12 5.66
N ARG A 34 -0.70 12.37 5.56
CA ARG A 34 -1.01 11.56 4.38
C ARG A 34 -1.82 12.41 3.41
N ILE A 35 -1.59 12.20 2.14
CA ILE A 35 -2.43 12.79 1.09
C ILE A 35 -3.89 12.51 1.45
N PRO A 36 -4.76 13.54 1.56
CA PRO A 36 -6.17 13.31 1.85
C PRO A 36 -6.75 12.30 0.87
N LEU A 37 -7.49 11.32 1.40
CA LEU A 37 -8.06 10.25 0.58
C LEU A 37 -8.94 10.80 -0.56
N ASP A 38 -9.63 11.92 -0.30
CA ASP A 38 -10.48 12.58 -1.28
C ASP A 38 -9.67 13.16 -2.46
N GLU A 39 -8.51 13.75 -2.19
CA GLU A 39 -7.61 14.24 -3.24
C GLU A 39 -7.02 13.10 -4.06
N LEU A 40 -6.62 12.03 -3.40
CA LEU A 40 -6.13 10.83 -4.08
C LEU A 40 -7.21 10.22 -4.98
N LYS A 41 -8.42 10.10 -4.47
CA LYS A 41 -9.56 9.58 -5.23
C LYS A 41 -9.88 10.44 -6.44
N ALA A 42 -9.86 11.76 -6.27
CA ALA A 42 -10.07 12.71 -7.39
C ALA A 42 -8.95 12.58 -8.43
N ALA A 43 -7.71 12.48 -8.04
CA ALA A 43 -6.58 12.30 -8.93
C ALA A 43 -6.66 10.98 -9.72
N VAL A 44 -7.01 9.89 -9.08
CA VAL A 44 -7.20 8.58 -9.72
C VAL A 44 -8.36 8.63 -10.72
N THR A 45 -9.47 9.25 -10.36
CA THR A 45 -10.62 9.41 -11.25
C THR A 45 -10.24 10.23 -12.48
N GLN A 46 -9.54 11.33 -12.31
CA GLN A 46 -9.05 12.15 -13.41
C GLN A 46 -8.08 11.40 -14.32
N LEU A 47 -7.20 10.61 -13.75
CA LEU A 47 -6.28 9.76 -14.50
C LEU A 47 -7.03 8.73 -15.34
N LYS A 48 -8.00 8.04 -14.76
CA LYS A 48 -8.87 7.09 -15.47
C LYS A 48 -9.62 7.76 -16.63
N ASP A 49 -10.19 8.93 -16.40
CA ASP A 49 -10.93 9.67 -17.42
C ASP A 49 -10.02 10.11 -18.57
N ASN A 50 -8.83 10.59 -18.28
CA ASN A 50 -7.87 11.00 -19.30
C ASN A 50 -7.39 9.81 -20.14
N LEU A 51 -7.14 8.67 -19.53
CA LEU A 51 -6.74 7.46 -20.24
C LEU A 51 -7.88 6.87 -21.06
N SER A 52 -9.10 6.88 -20.55
CA SER A 52 -10.26 6.33 -21.24
C SER A 52 -10.67 7.12 -22.50
N LYS A 53 -10.29 8.37 -22.60
CA LYS A 53 -10.50 9.17 -23.82
C LYS A 53 -9.68 8.68 -25.00
N VAL A 54 -8.52 8.12 -24.75
CA VAL A 54 -7.57 7.65 -25.79
C VAL A 54 -7.63 6.14 -25.95
N ILE A 55 -7.85 5.42 -24.85
CA ILE A 55 -7.84 3.96 -24.81
C ILE A 55 -9.26 3.48 -24.65
N VAL A 56 -9.83 3.01 -25.73
CA VAL A 56 -11.20 2.46 -25.75
C VAL A 56 -11.16 0.95 -25.54
N GLY A 57 -12.02 0.44 -24.66
CA GLY A 57 -12.25 -0.99 -24.51
C GLY A 57 -11.27 -1.73 -23.59
N GLN A 58 -10.38 -1.03 -22.86
CA GLN A 58 -9.38 -1.65 -21.97
C GLN A 58 -9.44 -1.09 -20.55
N LYS A 59 -10.63 -0.97 -20.00
CA LYS A 59 -10.83 -0.43 -18.65
C LYS A 59 -10.10 -1.23 -17.58
N ASP A 60 -10.18 -2.53 -17.63
CA ASP A 60 -9.54 -3.43 -16.65
C ASP A 60 -8.02 -3.29 -16.69
N PHE A 61 -7.45 -3.15 -17.87
CA PHE A 61 -6.02 -2.94 -18.04
C PHE A 61 -5.55 -1.62 -17.41
N VAL A 62 -6.27 -0.56 -17.63
CA VAL A 62 -6.00 0.76 -17.05
C VAL A 62 -6.13 0.72 -15.52
N GLU A 63 -7.15 0.04 -15.01
CA GLU A 63 -7.32 -0.12 -13.56
C GLU A 63 -6.16 -0.88 -12.91
N LEU A 64 -5.71 -1.96 -13.53
CA LEU A 64 -4.58 -2.74 -13.03
C LEU A 64 -3.26 -1.94 -13.06
N LEU A 65 -3.06 -1.10 -14.06
CA LEU A 65 -1.92 -0.18 -14.09
C LEU A 65 -1.96 0.82 -12.93
N ILE A 66 -3.11 1.37 -12.63
CA ILE A 66 -3.30 2.28 -11.50
C ILE A 66 -3.05 1.56 -10.17
N VAL A 67 -3.53 0.34 -10.02
CA VAL A 67 -3.25 -0.49 -8.83
C VAL A 67 -1.74 -0.72 -8.67
N GLY A 68 -1.04 -1.06 -9.74
CA GLY A 68 0.41 -1.21 -9.72
C GLY A 68 1.13 0.07 -9.30
N LEU A 69 0.68 1.22 -9.77
CA LEU A 69 1.22 2.52 -9.38
C LEU A 69 0.99 2.81 -7.89
N LEU A 70 -0.22 2.61 -7.40
CA LEU A 70 -0.56 2.88 -5.99
C LEU A 70 0.14 1.92 -5.03
N ALA A 71 0.41 0.70 -5.48
CA ALA A 71 1.14 -0.31 -4.72
C ALA A 71 2.66 -0.11 -4.77
N ASP A 72 3.16 0.87 -5.54
CA ASP A 72 4.60 1.08 -5.79
C ASP A 72 5.30 -0.20 -6.27
N GLY A 73 4.64 -0.91 -7.16
CA GLY A 73 5.05 -2.23 -7.64
C GLY A 73 5.39 -2.25 -9.13
N HIS A 74 5.80 -3.42 -9.58
CA HIS A 74 6.03 -3.72 -10.99
C HIS A 74 4.81 -4.39 -11.59
N VAL A 75 4.57 -4.16 -12.87
CA VAL A 75 3.43 -4.74 -13.60
C VAL A 75 3.95 -5.57 -14.76
N LEU A 76 3.57 -6.84 -14.80
CA LEU A 76 3.81 -7.71 -15.94
C LEU A 76 2.55 -7.74 -16.81
N ILE A 77 2.70 -7.40 -18.08
CA ILE A 77 1.60 -7.39 -19.05
C ILE A 77 1.83 -8.49 -20.06
N GLU A 78 0.98 -9.49 -20.00
CA GLU A 78 1.00 -10.62 -20.95
C GLU A 78 -0.21 -10.54 -21.90
N GLY A 79 -0.02 -11.00 -23.10
CA GLY A 79 -1.10 -11.11 -24.07
C GLY A 79 -0.63 -11.00 -25.50
N VAL A 80 -1.58 -10.94 -26.42
CA VAL A 80 -1.29 -10.80 -27.85
C VAL A 80 -0.49 -9.53 -28.10
N PRO A 81 0.64 -9.58 -28.83
CA PRO A 81 1.39 -8.39 -29.16
C PRO A 81 0.50 -7.41 -29.93
N GLY A 82 0.41 -6.20 -29.41
CA GLY A 82 -0.40 -5.14 -29.98
C GLY A 82 0.14 -3.75 -29.63
N ILE A 83 -0.10 -2.83 -30.50
CA ILE A 83 0.35 -1.42 -30.39
C ILE A 83 -0.24 -0.75 -29.14
N ALA A 84 -1.43 -1.17 -28.74
CA ALA A 84 -2.16 -0.59 -27.62
C ALA A 84 -1.42 -0.65 -26.28
N LYS A 85 -0.65 -1.70 -26.00
CA LYS A 85 0.09 -1.85 -24.72
C LYS A 85 1.16 -0.81 -24.54
N THR A 86 1.98 -0.58 -25.55
CA THR A 86 3.07 0.41 -25.51
C THR A 86 2.52 1.82 -25.48
N VAL A 87 1.50 2.11 -26.28
CA VAL A 87 0.82 3.42 -26.30
C VAL A 87 0.19 3.71 -24.95
N THR A 88 -0.46 2.73 -24.35
CA THR A 88 -1.06 2.88 -23.01
C THR A 88 -0.01 3.19 -21.95
N ALA A 89 1.09 2.47 -21.92
CA ALA A 89 2.18 2.71 -20.98
C ALA A 89 2.77 4.11 -21.14
N LYS A 90 2.97 4.56 -22.37
CA LYS A 90 3.47 5.90 -22.67
C LYS A 90 2.51 7.01 -22.25
N LEU A 91 1.23 6.84 -22.54
CA LEU A 91 0.19 7.78 -22.12
C LEU A 91 0.01 7.81 -20.61
N PHE A 92 0.10 6.66 -19.97
CA PHE A 92 0.06 6.53 -18.53
C PHE A 92 1.21 7.31 -17.87
N ALA A 93 2.45 7.12 -18.31
CA ALA A 93 3.59 7.86 -17.83
C ALA A 93 3.44 9.37 -18.02
N LYS A 94 2.94 9.79 -19.18
CA LYS A 94 2.66 11.21 -19.47
C LYS A 94 1.58 11.80 -18.55
N SER A 95 0.57 11.01 -18.24
CA SER A 95 -0.56 11.48 -17.39
C SER A 95 -0.16 11.67 -15.93
N ILE A 96 0.89 11.01 -15.47
CA ILE A 96 1.45 11.16 -14.11
C ILE A 96 2.71 12.05 -14.10
N GLU A 97 2.99 12.74 -15.21
CA GLU A 97 4.15 13.65 -15.35
C GLU A 97 5.48 13.01 -15.01
N THR A 98 5.66 11.75 -15.41
CA THR A 98 6.91 11.04 -15.20
C THR A 98 7.64 10.79 -16.53
N GLU A 99 8.94 10.58 -16.44
CA GLU A 99 9.74 10.21 -17.60
C GLU A 99 9.41 8.78 -18.06
N PHE A 100 9.39 8.58 -19.36
CA PHE A 100 9.17 7.28 -19.97
C PHE A 100 10.42 6.81 -20.68
N SER A 101 10.91 5.65 -20.29
CA SER A 101 12.02 4.99 -20.95
C SER A 101 11.59 3.59 -21.43
N ARG A 102 12.01 3.22 -22.63
CA ARG A 102 11.68 1.93 -23.22
C ARG A 102 12.94 1.17 -23.58
N ILE A 103 13.01 -0.06 -23.11
CA ILE A 103 14.02 -1.02 -23.51
C ILE A 103 13.30 -2.13 -24.27
N GLN A 104 13.68 -2.35 -25.50
CA GLN A 104 13.09 -3.40 -26.32
C GLN A 104 14.10 -4.52 -26.53
N PHE A 105 13.74 -5.72 -26.08
CA PHE A 105 14.47 -6.92 -26.37
C PHE A 105 13.94 -7.50 -27.67
N THR A 106 14.73 -7.45 -28.74
CA THR A 106 14.41 -8.19 -29.95
C THR A 106 14.81 -9.65 -29.75
N PRO A 107 13.89 -10.60 -29.94
CA PRO A 107 14.29 -12.00 -29.95
C PRO A 107 15.29 -12.20 -31.10
N ASP A 108 16.47 -12.72 -30.80
CA ASP A 108 17.40 -13.23 -31.81
C ASP A 108 16.75 -14.47 -32.45
N LEU A 109 16.28 -14.31 -33.63
CA LEU A 109 15.78 -15.38 -34.46
C LEU A 109 16.94 -16.05 -35.17
#